data_0bd4f3bf055232c1904f03bc1a642de1
#
_entry.id   0bd4f3bf055232c1904f03bc1a642de1
#
_cell.length_a   1.000
_cell.length_b   1.000
_cell.length_c   1.000
_cell.angle_alpha   90.00
_cell.angle_beta   90.00
_cell.angle_gamma   90.00
#
_symmetry.space_group_name_H-M   'P 1'
#
loop_
_entity.id
_entity.type
_entity.pdbx_description
1 polymer ?
#
loop_
_entity_poly.entity_id
_entity_poly.type
_entity_poly.pdbx_seq_one_letter_code
_entity_poly.pdbx_strand_id
1 'polypeptide(L)'
;DRYPLVDVQITTGQSKHLFQLLNRDEIAIAIMRGQYVWDEAIQLISSEPMCFVCSKENQGRSLSEYSYIGRHTDSDLSTRIDRWLTAHDLAQIRPHMWIDSIDTCKEMARYGLGWCILPRICLDDFDGYIEELYMEDGSPFLRNTYVLYKHQYAELPQVKLFLDALLGSSVSENKF
;
A
#
# COMPACT_ATOMS: atom_id res chain seq x y z
N ASP A 1 -7.62 0.51 -27.54
CA ASP A 1 -7.86 -0.94 -27.78
C ASP A 1 -6.70 -1.58 -28.54
N ARG A 2 -5.61 -1.83 -27.83
CA ARG A 2 -4.40 -2.46 -28.41
C ARG A 2 -4.59 -3.97 -28.67
N TYR A 3 -5.51 -4.60 -27.91
CA TYR A 3 -5.77 -6.03 -27.96
C TYR A 3 -7.29 -6.33 -27.96
N PRO A 4 -8.00 -6.14 -29.09
CA PRO A 4 -9.46 -6.20 -29.14
C PRO A 4 -10.06 -7.59 -28.93
N LEU A 5 -9.24 -8.65 -28.98
CA LEU A 5 -9.67 -10.04 -28.76
C LEU A 5 -9.43 -10.53 -27.33
N VAL A 6 -8.90 -9.69 -26.45
CA VAL A 6 -8.67 -10.04 -25.04
C VAL A 6 -9.81 -9.46 -24.21
N ASP A 7 -10.60 -10.33 -23.62
CA ASP A 7 -11.58 -9.98 -22.60
C ASP A 7 -10.94 -9.99 -21.22
N VAL A 8 -11.05 -8.88 -20.50
CA VAL A 8 -10.46 -8.70 -19.16
C VAL A 8 -11.57 -8.51 -18.15
N GLN A 9 -11.71 -9.48 -17.25
CA GLN A 9 -12.60 -9.37 -16.08
C GLN A 9 -11.78 -8.96 -14.87
N ILE A 10 -12.22 -7.90 -14.17
CA ILE A 10 -11.52 -7.37 -13.00
C ILE A 10 -12.40 -7.55 -11.77
N THR A 11 -11.84 -8.20 -10.76
CA THR A 11 -12.44 -8.31 -9.42
C THR A 11 -11.60 -7.52 -8.43
N THR A 12 -12.22 -6.67 -7.62
CA THR A 12 -11.56 -5.92 -6.55
C THR A 12 -11.99 -6.42 -5.18
N GLY A 13 -11.08 -6.36 -4.21
CA GLY A 13 -11.37 -6.84 -2.86
C GLY A 13 -10.17 -6.75 -1.93
N GLN A 14 -10.34 -7.24 -0.71
CA GLN A 14 -9.23 -7.36 0.22
C GLN A 14 -8.21 -8.39 -0.28
N SER A 15 -6.93 -8.13 -0.08
CA SER A 15 -5.84 -8.99 -0.56
C SER A 15 -5.99 -10.45 -0.12
N LYS A 16 -6.45 -10.70 1.10
CA LYS A 16 -6.72 -12.07 1.60
C LYS A 16 -7.78 -12.80 0.75
N HIS A 17 -8.85 -12.11 0.36
CA HIS A 17 -9.89 -12.67 -0.49
C HIS A 17 -9.35 -12.95 -1.91
N LEU A 18 -8.63 -11.98 -2.49
CA LEU A 18 -8.01 -12.16 -3.81
C LEU A 18 -7.01 -13.31 -3.83
N PHE A 19 -6.24 -13.49 -2.76
CA PHE A 19 -5.33 -14.62 -2.61
C PHE A 19 -6.07 -15.96 -2.58
N GLN A 20 -7.25 -16.02 -1.94
CA GLN A 20 -8.09 -17.23 -1.97
C GLN A 20 -8.61 -17.54 -3.38
N LEU A 21 -9.05 -16.51 -4.13
CA LEU A 21 -9.50 -16.70 -5.52
C LEU A 21 -8.37 -17.21 -6.41
N LEU A 22 -7.15 -16.66 -6.26
CA LEU A 22 -5.96 -17.11 -6.98
C LEU A 22 -5.63 -18.58 -6.67
N ASN A 23 -5.66 -18.97 -5.39
CA ASN A 23 -5.42 -20.35 -4.99
C ASN A 23 -6.43 -21.35 -5.58
N ARG A 24 -7.70 -20.94 -5.74
CA ARG A 24 -8.79 -21.75 -6.27
C ARG A 24 -8.91 -21.73 -7.79
N ASP A 25 -7.97 -21.08 -8.49
CA ASP A 25 -8.01 -20.91 -9.94
C ASP A 25 -9.23 -20.10 -10.46
N GLU A 26 -9.85 -19.31 -9.58
CA GLU A 26 -10.96 -18.44 -9.95
C GLU A 26 -10.48 -17.15 -10.65
N ILE A 27 -9.22 -16.76 -10.42
CA ILE A 27 -8.51 -15.71 -11.14
C ILE A 27 -7.11 -16.18 -11.54
N ALA A 28 -6.63 -15.73 -12.70
CA ALA A 28 -5.32 -16.11 -13.22
C ALA A 28 -4.17 -15.24 -12.67
N ILE A 29 -4.46 -13.99 -12.35
CA ILE A 29 -3.50 -12.98 -11.89
C ILE A 29 -4.09 -12.24 -10.70
N ALA A 30 -3.29 -12.01 -9.66
CA ALA A 30 -3.66 -11.14 -8.54
C ALA A 30 -2.61 -10.03 -8.34
N ILE A 31 -3.08 -8.78 -8.23
CA ILE A 31 -2.23 -7.64 -7.83
C ILE A 31 -2.58 -7.33 -6.39
N MET A 32 -1.62 -7.50 -5.49
CA MET A 32 -1.87 -7.46 -4.05
C MET A 32 -0.76 -6.75 -3.29
N ARG A 33 -1.11 -6.25 -2.11
CA ARG A 33 -0.20 -5.66 -1.13
C ARG A 33 -0.01 -6.59 0.05
N GLY A 34 1.16 -6.51 0.70
CA GLY A 34 1.55 -7.36 1.82
C GLY A 34 2.48 -8.50 1.41
N GLN A 35 2.88 -9.31 2.40
CA GLN A 35 3.74 -10.45 2.18
C GLN A 35 2.91 -11.74 2.13
N TYR A 36 3.24 -12.61 1.18
CA TYR A 36 2.57 -13.89 0.97
C TYR A 36 3.58 -15.01 0.88
N VAL A 37 3.28 -16.13 1.53
CA VAL A 37 3.95 -17.38 1.27
C VAL A 37 3.30 -17.97 0.02
N TRP A 38 4.04 -17.98 -1.07
CA TRP A 38 3.56 -18.36 -2.39
C TRP A 38 4.66 -19.11 -3.13
N ASP A 39 4.41 -20.38 -3.47
CA ASP A 39 5.40 -21.29 -4.06
C ASP A 39 5.49 -21.15 -5.59
N GLU A 40 4.69 -20.24 -6.18
CA GLU A 40 4.64 -19.97 -7.61
C GLU A 40 5.18 -18.57 -7.93
N ALA A 41 4.82 -17.97 -9.05
CA ALA A 41 5.38 -16.69 -9.46
C ALA A 41 4.85 -15.53 -8.61
N ILE A 42 5.79 -14.76 -8.05
CA ILE A 42 5.55 -13.49 -7.37
C ILE A 42 6.59 -12.48 -7.85
N GLN A 43 6.13 -11.29 -8.25
CA GLN A 43 7.03 -10.23 -8.70
C GLN A 43 6.60 -8.89 -8.09
N LEU A 44 7.60 -8.11 -7.63
CA LEU A 44 7.40 -6.75 -7.16
C LEU A 44 7.12 -5.84 -8.35
N ILE A 45 6.00 -5.10 -8.30
CA ILE A 45 5.63 -4.16 -9.36
C ILE A 45 5.67 -2.70 -8.92
N SER A 46 5.54 -2.44 -7.62
CA SER A 46 5.66 -1.09 -7.07
C SER A 46 6.11 -1.13 -5.61
N SER A 47 6.88 -0.13 -5.24
CA SER A 47 7.35 0.08 -3.88
C SER A 47 7.21 1.57 -3.56
N GLU A 48 6.40 1.91 -2.57
CA GLU A 48 6.05 3.30 -2.25
C GLU A 48 6.36 3.63 -0.79
N PRO A 49 6.92 4.81 -0.48
CA PRO A 49 7.17 5.22 0.88
C PRO A 49 5.85 5.39 1.66
N MET A 50 5.89 4.99 2.93
CA MET A 50 4.89 5.37 3.91
C MET A 50 5.31 6.70 4.53
N CYS A 51 4.36 7.60 4.71
CA CYS A 51 4.60 8.94 5.20
C CYS A 51 3.76 9.22 6.45
N PHE A 52 4.36 9.91 7.40
CA PHE A 52 3.65 10.67 8.42
C PHE A 52 3.05 11.92 7.79
N VAL A 53 1.81 12.22 8.13
CA VAL A 53 1.13 13.42 7.64
C VAL A 53 0.32 14.11 8.74
N CYS A 54 0.36 15.45 8.75
CA CYS A 54 -0.47 16.29 9.60
C CYS A 54 -0.72 17.66 8.93
N SER A 55 -1.54 18.51 9.54
CA SER A 55 -1.66 19.90 9.07
C SER A 55 -0.35 20.68 9.27
N LYS A 56 -0.16 21.77 8.50
CA LYS A 56 1.01 22.66 8.65
C LYS A 56 1.13 23.22 10.06
N GLU A 57 0.01 23.56 10.70
CA GLU A 57 -0.02 24.11 12.05
C GLU A 57 0.41 23.11 13.13
N ASN A 58 0.29 21.83 12.84
CA ASN A 58 0.67 20.75 13.74
C ASN A 58 2.10 20.23 13.51
N GLN A 59 2.80 20.76 12.52
CA GLN A 59 4.19 20.38 12.25
C GLN A 59 5.08 20.66 13.48
N GLY A 60 5.86 19.66 13.86
CA GLY A 60 6.81 19.75 14.99
C GLY A 60 6.18 19.61 16.38
N ARG A 61 4.86 19.40 16.49
CA ARG A 61 4.22 19.06 17.76
C ARG A 61 4.57 17.63 18.16
N SER A 62 4.61 17.39 19.47
CA SER A 62 4.75 16.03 19.99
C SER A 62 3.56 15.17 19.54
N LEU A 63 3.83 13.98 18.99
CA LEU A 63 2.79 13.05 18.48
C LEU A 63 1.87 12.55 19.59
N SER A 64 2.28 12.65 20.86
CA SER A 64 1.47 12.32 22.03
C SER A 64 0.44 13.38 22.40
N GLU A 65 0.57 14.61 21.88
CA GLU A 65 -0.26 15.75 22.25
C GLU A 65 -1.49 15.93 21.35
N TYR A 66 -1.59 15.20 20.26
CA TYR A 66 -2.73 15.27 19.37
C TYR A 66 -3.10 13.91 18.76
N SER A 67 -4.33 13.79 18.27
CA SER A 67 -4.93 12.51 17.95
C SER A 67 -4.21 11.76 16.83
N TYR A 68 -3.97 10.47 17.05
CA TYR A 68 -3.63 9.53 15.98
C TYR A 68 -4.92 9.06 15.29
N ILE A 69 -4.98 9.24 13.98
CA ILE A 69 -6.05 8.76 13.11
C ILE A 69 -5.60 7.43 12.53
N GLY A 70 -6.14 6.33 13.06
CA GLY A 70 -5.86 4.98 12.58
C GLY A 70 -6.64 4.65 11.32
N ARG A 71 -6.06 3.80 10.48
CA ARG A 71 -6.72 3.30 9.29
C ARG A 71 -6.75 1.77 9.31
N HIS A 72 -7.92 1.19 8.96
CA HIS A 72 -7.99 -0.23 8.72
C HIS A 72 -7.16 -0.60 7.48
N THR A 73 -6.24 -1.53 7.66
CA THR A 73 -5.31 -1.97 6.61
C THR A 73 -5.07 -3.48 6.71
N ASP A 74 -4.26 -4.04 5.81
CA ASP A 74 -3.86 -5.44 5.92
C ASP A 74 -2.99 -5.69 7.17
N SER A 75 -2.93 -6.94 7.61
CA SER A 75 -2.24 -7.32 8.85
C SER A 75 -0.73 -7.09 8.81
N ASP A 76 -0.10 -7.20 7.63
CA ASP A 76 1.32 -6.95 7.48
C ASP A 76 1.65 -5.47 7.72
N LEU A 77 0.94 -4.58 7.03
CA LEU A 77 1.14 -3.14 7.20
C LEU A 77 0.79 -2.68 8.62
N SER A 78 -0.28 -3.23 9.23
CA SER A 78 -0.64 -2.93 10.62
C SER A 78 0.49 -3.30 11.58
N THR A 79 1.04 -4.51 11.46
CA THR A 79 2.16 -4.97 12.30
C THR A 79 3.41 -4.10 12.13
N ARG A 80 3.69 -3.65 10.91
CA ARG A 80 4.83 -2.78 10.63
C ARG A 80 4.64 -1.36 11.16
N ILE A 81 3.42 -0.83 11.14
CA ILE A 81 3.07 0.44 11.79
C ILE A 81 3.26 0.31 13.31
N ASP A 82 2.76 -0.75 13.93
CA ASP A 82 2.93 -0.98 15.37
C ASP A 82 4.40 -1.10 15.77
N ARG A 83 5.23 -1.75 14.96
CA ARG A 83 6.68 -1.83 15.15
C ARG A 83 7.32 -0.44 15.05
N TRP A 84 6.94 0.34 14.04
CA TRP A 84 7.43 1.71 13.88
C TRP A 84 7.07 2.59 15.08
N LEU A 85 5.81 2.54 15.53
CA LEU A 85 5.36 3.26 16.73
C LEU A 85 6.18 2.86 17.96
N THR A 86 6.45 1.58 18.12
CA THR A 86 7.23 1.05 19.25
C THR A 86 8.68 1.57 19.23
N ALA A 87 9.32 1.55 18.06
CA ALA A 87 10.69 2.02 17.87
C ALA A 87 10.86 3.54 18.13
N HIS A 88 9.76 4.30 18.05
CA HIS A 88 9.75 5.76 18.27
C HIS A 88 9.13 6.16 19.63
N ASP A 89 9.10 5.25 20.60
CA ASP A 89 8.53 5.49 21.95
C ASP A 89 7.04 5.89 21.94
N LEU A 90 6.31 5.48 20.89
CA LEU A 90 4.89 5.77 20.70
C LEU A 90 4.00 4.53 20.91
N ALA A 91 4.51 3.46 21.52
CA ALA A 91 3.80 2.20 21.71
C ALA A 91 2.48 2.32 22.50
N GLN A 92 2.35 3.35 23.35
CA GLN A 92 1.14 3.64 24.13
C GLN A 92 0.08 4.41 23.32
N ILE A 93 0.44 5.01 22.17
CA ILE A 93 -0.50 5.76 21.35
C ILE A 93 -1.46 4.78 20.68
N ARG A 94 -2.73 5.06 20.81
CA ARG A 94 -3.81 4.31 20.15
C ARG A 94 -4.62 5.25 19.29
N PRO A 95 -5.12 4.81 18.15
CA PRO A 95 -6.03 5.62 17.35
C PRO A 95 -7.26 6.01 18.16
N HIS A 96 -7.57 7.30 18.19
CA HIS A 96 -8.84 7.79 18.71
C HIS A 96 -9.99 7.54 17.72
N MET A 97 -9.67 7.42 16.45
CA MET A 97 -10.60 7.20 15.35
C MET A 97 -10.02 6.14 14.40
N TRP A 98 -10.88 5.27 13.90
CA TRP A 98 -10.55 4.27 12.90
C TRP A 98 -11.33 4.59 11.62
N ILE A 99 -10.61 4.78 10.53
CA ILE A 99 -11.15 5.23 9.25
C ILE A 99 -10.74 4.23 8.15
N ASP A 100 -11.67 3.86 7.28
CA ASP A 100 -11.40 2.96 6.15
C ASP A 100 -10.84 3.70 4.93
N SER A 101 -11.35 4.91 4.67
CA SER A 101 -10.99 5.71 3.51
C SER A 101 -9.69 6.47 3.72
N ILE A 102 -8.73 6.31 2.80
CA ILE A 102 -7.49 7.09 2.76
C ILE A 102 -7.79 8.58 2.59
N ASP A 103 -8.72 8.91 1.68
CA ASP A 103 -9.07 10.31 1.41
C ASP A 103 -9.67 10.98 2.64
N THR A 104 -10.50 10.26 3.40
CA THR A 104 -11.03 10.78 4.66
C THR A 104 -9.92 11.01 5.68
N CYS A 105 -8.97 10.07 5.86
CA CYS A 105 -7.82 10.25 6.74
C CYS A 105 -6.99 11.48 6.33
N LYS A 106 -6.74 11.62 5.02
CA LYS A 106 -5.99 12.74 4.43
C LYS A 106 -6.65 14.09 4.76
N GLU A 107 -7.97 14.20 4.53
CA GLU A 107 -8.72 15.42 4.85
C GLU A 107 -8.74 15.73 6.34
N MET A 108 -8.94 14.73 7.19
CA MET A 108 -8.91 14.93 8.64
C MET A 108 -7.54 15.44 9.12
N ALA A 109 -6.45 14.89 8.59
CA ALA A 109 -5.09 15.38 8.88
C ALA A 109 -4.89 16.81 8.36
N ARG A 110 -5.39 17.12 7.16
CA ARG A 110 -5.33 18.46 6.56
C ARG A 110 -5.99 19.52 7.44
N TYR A 111 -7.16 19.19 8.01
CA TYR A 111 -7.92 20.09 8.91
C TYR A 111 -7.45 20.06 10.36
N GLY A 112 -6.30 19.46 10.65
CA GLY A 112 -5.69 19.48 11.98
C GLY A 112 -6.38 18.61 13.03
N LEU A 113 -7.26 17.69 12.63
CA LEU A 113 -7.98 16.79 13.55
C LEU A 113 -7.08 15.71 14.13
N GLY A 114 -5.86 15.54 13.57
CA GLY A 114 -4.89 14.58 14.03
C GLY A 114 -3.76 14.38 13.02
N TRP A 115 -3.00 13.32 13.23
CA TRP A 115 -1.98 12.83 12.31
C TRP A 115 -2.27 11.39 11.90
N CYS A 116 -1.75 10.99 10.75
CA CYS A 116 -1.90 9.61 10.28
C CYS A 116 -0.66 9.17 9.47
N ILE A 117 -0.61 7.87 9.18
CA ILE A 117 0.42 7.26 8.33
C ILE A 117 -0.26 6.83 7.02
N LEU A 118 0.16 7.44 5.91
CA LEU A 118 -0.41 7.21 4.58
C LEU A 118 0.68 6.92 3.53
N PRO A 119 0.37 6.18 2.46
CA PRO A 119 1.30 5.95 1.36
C PRO A 119 1.51 7.24 0.54
N ARG A 120 2.76 7.49 0.10
CA ARG A 120 3.16 8.70 -0.62
C ARG A 120 2.32 8.97 -1.87
N ILE A 121 1.96 7.94 -2.61
CA ILE A 121 1.15 8.04 -3.83
C ILE A 121 -0.23 8.69 -3.62
N CYS A 122 -0.74 8.70 -2.39
CA CYS A 122 -2.05 9.30 -2.08
C CYS A 122 -1.94 10.78 -1.66
N LEU A 123 -0.75 11.38 -1.70
CA LEU A 123 -0.46 12.68 -1.09
C LEU A 123 -0.10 13.78 -2.10
N ASP A 124 -0.28 13.57 -3.40
CA ASP A 124 0.11 14.54 -4.42
C ASP A 124 -0.64 15.88 -4.30
N ASP A 125 -1.90 15.83 -3.84
CA ASP A 125 -2.77 16.99 -3.61
C ASP A 125 -2.84 17.42 -2.13
N PHE A 126 -1.99 16.84 -1.25
CA PHE A 126 -2.03 17.12 0.17
C PHE A 126 -1.26 18.41 0.50
N ASP A 127 -1.99 19.43 0.92
CA ASP A 127 -1.43 20.71 1.36
C ASP A 127 -1.20 20.74 2.87
N GLY A 128 -0.43 19.82 3.40
CA GLY A 128 -0.03 19.72 4.81
C GLY A 128 1.45 19.40 4.93
N TYR A 129 1.87 18.97 6.11
CA TYR A 129 3.21 18.46 6.36
C TYR A 129 3.28 16.98 6.03
N ILE A 130 4.28 16.59 5.26
CA ILE A 130 4.56 15.22 4.85
C ILE A 130 6.00 14.89 5.22
N GLU A 131 6.22 13.76 5.88
CA GLU A 131 7.55 13.23 6.22
C GLU A 131 7.60 11.74 5.90
N GLU A 132 8.57 11.32 5.08
CA GLU A 132 8.79 9.90 4.81
C GLU A 132 9.29 9.18 6.05
N LEU A 133 8.76 7.98 6.28
CA LEU A 133 9.10 7.18 7.45
C LEU A 133 10.24 6.22 7.16
N TYR A 134 11.07 6.02 8.18
CA TYR A 134 12.17 5.07 8.15
C TYR A 134 12.04 4.09 9.30
N MET A 135 12.42 2.84 9.08
CA MET A 135 12.48 1.81 10.10
C MET A 135 13.67 2.02 11.02
N GLU A 136 13.72 1.30 12.14
CA GLU A 136 14.79 1.41 13.15
C GLU A 136 16.19 1.16 12.57
N ASP A 137 16.31 0.31 11.56
CA ASP A 137 17.56 0.01 10.85
C ASP A 137 17.98 1.08 9.82
N GLY A 138 17.21 2.17 9.71
CA GLY A 138 17.42 3.24 8.75
C GLY A 138 16.91 2.93 7.33
N SER A 139 16.31 1.76 7.10
CA SER A 139 15.67 1.46 5.82
C SER A 139 14.37 2.26 5.65
N PRO A 140 13.99 2.65 4.42
CA PRO A 140 12.72 3.34 4.22
C PRO A 140 11.54 2.42 4.56
N PHE A 141 10.50 2.99 5.17
CA PHE A 141 9.27 2.27 5.43
C PHE A 141 8.44 2.18 4.15
N LEU A 142 8.61 1.12 3.40
CA LEU A 142 7.98 0.94 2.10
C LEU A 142 6.72 0.09 2.19
N ARG A 143 5.74 0.38 1.33
CA ARG A 143 4.59 -0.45 1.05
C ARG A 143 4.74 -1.05 -0.34
N ASN A 144 4.88 -2.37 -0.39
CA ASN A 144 5.13 -3.08 -1.63
C ASN A 144 3.82 -3.61 -2.23
N THR A 145 3.74 -3.54 -3.56
CA THR A 145 2.67 -4.15 -4.37
C THR A 145 3.30 -5.22 -5.26
N TYR A 146 2.71 -6.39 -5.26
CA TYR A 146 3.18 -7.56 -6.01
C TYR A 146 2.13 -8.00 -7.01
N VAL A 147 2.58 -8.58 -8.11
CA VAL A 147 1.76 -9.41 -8.98
C VAL A 147 2.08 -10.88 -8.69
N LEU A 148 1.01 -11.66 -8.48
CA LEU A 148 1.07 -13.10 -8.22
C LEU A 148 0.30 -13.83 -9.31
N TYR A 149 0.84 -14.94 -9.78
CA TYR A 149 0.18 -15.81 -10.75
C TYR A 149 0.77 -17.21 -10.68
N LYS A 150 0.02 -18.21 -11.17
CA LYS A 150 0.54 -19.58 -11.26
C LYS A 150 1.31 -19.77 -12.56
N HIS A 151 2.40 -20.54 -12.51
CA HIS A 151 3.25 -20.82 -13.68
C HIS A 151 2.46 -21.39 -14.86
N GLN A 152 1.48 -22.26 -14.59
CA GLN A 152 0.63 -22.86 -15.62
C GLN A 152 -0.15 -21.83 -16.45
N TYR A 153 -0.45 -20.64 -15.90
CA TYR A 153 -1.16 -19.58 -16.60
C TYR A 153 -0.24 -18.60 -17.32
N ALA A 154 1.04 -18.53 -16.93
CA ALA A 154 2.00 -17.61 -17.49
C ALA A 154 2.21 -17.77 -19.01
N GLU A 155 2.05 -19.01 -19.50
CA GLU A 155 2.20 -19.35 -20.93
C GLU A 155 0.95 -19.05 -21.76
N LEU A 156 -0.18 -18.72 -21.15
CA LEU A 156 -1.37 -18.31 -21.88
C LEU A 156 -1.13 -16.94 -22.55
N PRO A 157 -1.38 -16.81 -23.86
CA PRO A 157 -1.05 -15.58 -24.59
C PRO A 157 -1.61 -14.30 -23.97
N GLN A 158 -2.87 -14.33 -23.48
CA GLN A 158 -3.52 -13.19 -22.85
C GLN A 158 -2.89 -12.83 -21.50
N VAL A 159 -2.46 -13.82 -20.70
CA VAL A 159 -1.77 -13.62 -19.42
C VAL A 159 -0.39 -13.02 -19.65
N LYS A 160 0.36 -13.60 -20.61
CA LYS A 160 1.68 -13.09 -20.99
C LYS A 160 1.63 -11.64 -21.46
N LEU A 161 0.68 -11.31 -22.35
CA LEU A 161 0.49 -9.94 -22.83
C LEU A 161 0.18 -8.96 -21.69
N PHE A 162 -0.64 -9.37 -20.72
CA PHE A 162 -0.95 -8.54 -19.57
C PHE A 162 0.28 -8.34 -18.68
N LEU A 163 1.02 -9.41 -18.36
CA LEU A 163 2.23 -9.34 -17.55
C LEU A 163 3.32 -8.50 -18.23
N ASP A 164 3.53 -8.66 -19.54
CA ASP A 164 4.49 -7.86 -20.30
C ASP A 164 4.13 -6.37 -20.26
N ALA A 165 2.84 -6.04 -20.40
CA ALA A 165 2.37 -4.66 -20.32
C ALA A 165 2.54 -4.08 -18.90
N LEU A 166 2.22 -4.86 -17.85
CA LEU A 166 2.32 -4.44 -16.45
C LEU A 166 3.78 -4.24 -16.04
N LEU A 167 4.64 -5.20 -16.33
CA LEU A 167 6.04 -5.20 -15.92
C LEU A 167 6.90 -4.27 -16.79
N GLY A 168 6.58 -4.13 -18.08
CA GLY A 168 7.22 -3.18 -18.97
C GLY A 168 6.94 -1.72 -18.59
N SER A 169 5.79 -1.43 -18.02
CA SER A 169 5.46 -0.10 -17.47
C SER A 169 6.22 0.21 -16.17
N SER A 170 6.45 -0.80 -15.33
CA SER A 170 7.15 -0.64 -14.03
C SER A 170 8.63 -0.27 -14.18
N VAL A 171 9.27 -0.63 -15.28
CA VAL A 171 10.70 -0.32 -15.54
C VAL A 171 10.90 1.15 -15.95
N SER A 172 9.86 1.83 -16.43
CA SER A 172 9.95 3.23 -16.87
C SER A 172 9.73 4.24 -15.74
N GLU A 173 9.11 3.87 -14.63
CA GLU A 173 8.82 4.78 -13.50
C GLU A 173 9.93 4.83 -12.43
N ASN A 174 10.87 3.89 -12.43
CA ASN A 174 12.01 3.87 -11.50
C ASN A 174 13.26 4.65 -12.00
N LYS A 175 13.07 5.66 -12.85
CA LYS A 175 14.13 6.57 -13.27
C LYS A 175 13.79 8.02 -12.88
N PHE A 176 13.81 8.27 -11.53
CA PHE A 176 14.02 9.63 -11.03
C PHE A 176 14.62 9.55 -9.62
#